data_776840813013b11a12aabda00bd718ec
#
_entry.id   776840813013b11a12aabda00bd718ec
#
_cell.length_a   1.000
_cell.length_b   1.000
_cell.length_c   1.000
_cell.angle_alpha   90.00
_cell.angle_beta   90.00
_cell.angle_gamma   90.00
#
_symmetry.space_group_name_H-M   'P 1'
#
loop_
_entity.id
_entity.type
_entity.pdbx_description
1 polymer ?
#
loop_
_entity_poly.entity_id
_entity_poly.type
_entity_poly.pdbx_seq_one_letter_code
_entity_poly.pdbx_strand_id
1 'polypeptide(L)'
;MTQHALDVSDGASVDAFVRQMPGPVDVLINNAGISGPARPQQTLAEMDYDGWAEAFAVNSMGPLRVLQGLRAQLAEAPAGKAVTITSQLGALSLDWPMSYAYCASKAAVNKVMRLAALDLKDEGTAVLLLHPGWVRTDMGGSEAALSVEESATGIMAAIDDLTLETTGAFLNWDGRPHEW
;
A
#
# COMPACT_ATOMS: atom_id res chain seq x y z
N MET A 1 9.38 -14.31 15.28
CA MET A 1 8.93 -13.82 13.95
C MET A 1 8.81 -15.00 13.03
N THR A 2 7.67 -15.18 12.36
CA THR A 2 7.40 -16.24 11.39
C THR A 2 7.54 -15.68 9.98
N GLN A 3 8.04 -16.49 9.02
CA GLN A 3 8.15 -16.10 7.61
C GLN A 3 7.28 -17.02 6.76
N HIS A 4 6.54 -16.44 5.84
CA HIS A 4 5.68 -17.15 4.87
C HIS A 4 5.98 -16.62 3.46
N ALA A 5 6.02 -17.52 2.48
CA ALA A 5 6.08 -17.12 1.08
C ALA A 5 4.72 -16.54 0.68
N LEU A 6 4.75 -15.38 0.00
CA LEU A 6 3.54 -14.71 -0.47
C LEU A 6 3.83 -13.96 -1.77
N ASP A 7 3.10 -14.33 -2.82
CA ASP A 7 2.95 -13.53 -4.04
C ASP A 7 1.58 -12.85 -3.98
N VAL A 8 1.56 -11.55 -3.78
CA VAL A 8 0.32 -10.77 -3.66
C VAL A 8 -0.44 -10.63 -4.99
N SER A 9 0.23 -10.88 -6.11
CA SER A 9 -0.39 -10.87 -7.44
C SER A 9 -1.15 -12.15 -7.76
N ASP A 10 -0.85 -13.26 -7.04
CA ASP A 10 -1.50 -14.57 -7.21
C ASP A 10 -2.53 -14.84 -6.11
N GLY A 11 -3.80 -14.99 -6.50
CA GLY A 11 -4.89 -15.30 -5.57
C GLY A 11 -4.69 -16.62 -4.82
N ALA A 12 -4.16 -17.66 -5.46
CA ALA A 12 -3.92 -18.94 -4.80
C ALA A 12 -2.81 -18.84 -3.74
N SER A 13 -1.78 -18.03 -3.99
CA SER A 13 -0.72 -17.72 -3.02
C SER A 13 -1.29 -16.98 -1.80
N VAL A 14 -2.15 -15.97 -2.03
CA VAL A 14 -2.81 -15.23 -0.94
C VAL A 14 -3.71 -16.15 -0.12
N ASP A 15 -4.52 -16.99 -0.75
CA ASP A 15 -5.36 -17.97 -0.05
C ASP A 15 -4.53 -18.96 0.79
N ALA A 16 -3.40 -19.41 0.26
CA ALA A 16 -2.50 -20.31 0.99
C ALA A 16 -1.87 -19.60 2.21
N PHE A 17 -1.50 -18.34 2.07
CA PHE A 17 -0.99 -17.50 3.16
C PHE A 17 -2.05 -17.30 4.25
N VAL A 18 -3.27 -16.89 3.89
CA VAL A 18 -4.37 -16.65 4.84
C VAL A 18 -4.68 -17.88 5.69
N ARG A 19 -4.69 -19.08 5.09
CA ARG A 19 -4.87 -20.33 5.83
C ARG A 19 -3.81 -20.61 6.90
N GLN A 20 -2.65 -19.96 6.81
CA GLN A 20 -1.55 -20.10 7.77
C GLN A 20 -1.57 -19.01 8.85
N MET A 21 -2.55 -18.11 8.82
CA MET A 21 -2.69 -17.00 9.77
C MET A 21 -3.90 -17.23 10.68
N PRO A 22 -3.78 -18.06 11.73
CA PRO A 22 -4.86 -18.28 12.68
C PRO A 22 -4.98 -17.14 13.69
N GLY A 23 -6.23 -16.81 14.06
CA GLY A 23 -6.55 -15.82 15.09
C GLY A 23 -6.48 -14.36 14.60
N PRO A 24 -6.70 -13.41 15.52
CA PRO A 24 -6.81 -11.99 15.18
C PRO A 24 -5.51 -11.42 14.62
N VAL A 25 -5.65 -10.43 13.73
CA VAL A 25 -4.57 -9.63 13.16
C VAL A 25 -4.76 -8.17 13.60
N ASP A 26 -3.88 -7.68 14.45
CA ASP A 26 -3.97 -6.31 14.97
C ASP A 26 -3.59 -5.28 13.88
N VAL A 27 -2.55 -5.56 13.10
CA VAL A 27 -2.07 -4.65 12.06
C VAL A 27 -1.67 -5.44 10.80
N LEU A 28 -2.29 -5.11 9.67
CA LEU A 28 -1.86 -5.49 8.33
C LEU A 28 -1.10 -4.33 7.69
N ILE A 29 0.12 -4.58 7.20
CA ILE A 29 0.88 -3.62 6.40
C ILE A 29 1.09 -4.18 4.99
N ASN A 30 0.34 -3.68 4.02
CA ASN A 30 0.53 -3.92 2.60
C ASN A 30 1.71 -3.08 2.10
N ASN A 31 2.91 -3.67 2.09
CA ASN A 31 4.14 -3.00 1.67
C ASN A 31 4.67 -3.46 0.30
N ALA A 32 4.23 -4.61 -0.19
CA ALA A 32 4.67 -5.12 -1.49
C ALA A 32 4.37 -4.12 -2.62
N GLY A 33 5.35 -3.91 -3.49
CA GLY A 33 5.20 -3.00 -4.61
C GLY A 33 6.36 -3.06 -5.58
N ILE A 34 6.09 -2.78 -6.85
CA ILE A 34 7.07 -2.72 -7.94
C ILE A 34 6.95 -1.39 -8.68
N SER A 35 8.03 -0.97 -9.31
CA SER A 35 8.06 0.25 -10.14
C SER A 35 7.39 0.09 -11.51
N GLY A 36 7.00 -1.14 -11.87
CA GLY A 36 6.49 -1.48 -13.19
C GLY A 36 7.60 -1.56 -14.24
N PRO A 37 7.28 -1.34 -15.54
CA PRO A 37 8.25 -1.41 -16.62
C PRO A 37 9.45 -0.47 -16.44
N ALA A 38 10.52 -0.71 -17.17
CA ALA A 38 11.66 0.22 -17.21
C ALA A 38 11.18 1.64 -17.62
N ARG A 39 11.80 2.69 -17.07
CA ARG A 39 11.35 4.09 -17.28
C ARG A 39 11.14 4.48 -18.75
N PRO A 40 12.00 4.11 -19.72
CA PRO A 40 11.74 4.41 -21.13
C PRO A 40 10.46 3.79 -21.69
N GLN A 41 10.02 2.67 -21.09
CA GLN A 41 8.82 1.91 -21.48
C GLN A 41 7.57 2.30 -20.66
N GLN A 42 7.60 3.44 -19.97
CA GLN A 42 6.47 4.02 -19.22
C GLN A 42 6.26 5.48 -19.62
N THR A 43 6.16 5.77 -20.90
CA THR A 43 6.00 7.12 -21.44
C THR A 43 4.86 7.18 -22.46
N LEU A 44 4.47 8.41 -22.86
CA LEU A 44 3.50 8.57 -23.94
C LEU A 44 4.00 8.02 -25.28
N ALA A 45 5.32 8.00 -25.50
CA ALA A 45 5.91 7.52 -26.74
C ALA A 45 6.04 5.99 -26.79
N GLU A 46 6.24 5.36 -25.64
CA GLU A 46 6.45 3.92 -25.54
C GLU A 46 5.85 3.38 -24.23
N MET A 47 5.08 2.29 -24.32
CA MET A 47 4.46 1.66 -23.17
C MET A 47 4.53 0.15 -23.27
N ASP A 48 5.10 -0.49 -22.24
CA ASP A 48 4.97 -1.91 -21.99
C ASP A 48 3.67 -2.19 -21.23
N TYR A 49 2.64 -2.62 -21.92
CA TYR A 49 1.32 -2.89 -21.36
C TYR A 49 1.29 -4.15 -20.48
N ASP A 50 2.13 -5.13 -20.72
CA ASP A 50 2.22 -6.34 -19.89
C ASP A 50 2.85 -5.99 -18.52
N GLY A 51 3.94 -5.25 -18.52
CA GLY A 51 4.54 -4.75 -17.29
C GLY A 51 3.64 -3.74 -16.55
N TRP A 52 2.79 -3.00 -17.29
CA TRP A 52 1.76 -2.16 -16.65
C TRP A 52 0.71 -3.02 -15.95
N ALA A 53 0.22 -4.07 -16.59
CA ALA A 53 -0.73 -5.00 -15.99
C ALA A 53 -0.15 -5.68 -14.73
N GLU A 54 1.14 -6.06 -14.76
CA GLU A 54 1.85 -6.57 -13.59
C GLU A 54 1.91 -5.55 -12.45
N ALA A 55 2.23 -4.27 -12.76
CA ALA A 55 2.22 -3.21 -11.75
C ALA A 55 0.85 -3.04 -11.08
N PHE A 56 -0.24 -3.15 -11.84
CA PHE A 56 -1.60 -3.14 -11.26
C PHE A 56 -1.89 -4.39 -10.44
N ALA A 57 -1.47 -5.57 -10.89
CA ALA A 57 -1.66 -6.82 -10.16
C ALA A 57 -1.00 -6.76 -8.77
N VAL A 58 0.24 -6.26 -8.70
CA VAL A 58 1.00 -6.15 -7.45
C VAL A 58 0.57 -4.94 -6.63
N ASN A 59 0.62 -3.72 -7.21
CA ASN A 59 0.50 -2.47 -6.43
C ASN A 59 -0.95 -2.12 -6.07
N SER A 60 -1.93 -2.58 -6.85
CA SER A 60 -3.34 -2.18 -6.69
C SER A 60 -4.23 -3.33 -6.25
N MET A 61 -4.22 -4.45 -7.00
CA MET A 61 -5.06 -5.61 -6.68
C MET A 61 -4.50 -6.43 -5.51
N GLY A 62 -3.19 -6.56 -5.40
CA GLY A 62 -2.53 -7.30 -4.33
C GLY A 62 -2.95 -6.84 -2.93
N PRO A 63 -2.84 -5.55 -2.59
CA PRO A 63 -3.30 -5.02 -1.30
C PRO A 63 -4.77 -5.34 -1.00
N LEU A 64 -5.65 -5.25 -1.99
CA LEU A 64 -7.06 -5.58 -1.79
C LEU A 64 -7.27 -7.08 -1.56
N ARG A 65 -6.58 -7.96 -2.31
CA ARG A 65 -6.67 -9.42 -2.10
C ARG A 65 -6.25 -9.81 -0.68
N VAL A 66 -5.11 -9.29 -0.22
CA VAL A 66 -4.61 -9.59 1.13
C VAL A 66 -5.57 -9.06 2.19
N LEU A 67 -6.07 -7.84 2.02
CA LEU A 67 -7.06 -7.24 2.92
C LEU A 67 -8.36 -8.07 2.97
N GLN A 68 -8.89 -8.48 1.81
CA GLN A 68 -10.08 -9.34 1.75
C GLN A 68 -9.84 -10.69 2.43
N GLY A 69 -8.68 -11.29 2.21
CA GLY A 69 -8.32 -12.57 2.81
C GLY A 69 -8.19 -12.53 4.34
N LEU A 70 -7.72 -11.41 4.89
CA LEU A 70 -7.52 -11.22 6.33
C LEU A 70 -8.64 -10.41 7.01
N ARG A 71 -9.74 -10.09 6.29
CA ARG A 71 -10.83 -9.25 6.79
C ARG A 71 -11.42 -9.76 8.11
N ALA A 72 -11.68 -11.08 8.20
CA ALA A 72 -12.25 -11.67 9.41
C ALA A 72 -11.29 -11.54 10.60
N GLN A 73 -9.99 -11.82 10.39
CA GLN A 73 -8.97 -11.72 11.44
C GLN A 73 -8.74 -10.28 11.90
N LEU A 74 -8.85 -9.31 11.00
CA LEU A 74 -8.78 -7.87 11.34
C LEU A 74 -9.99 -7.45 12.18
N ALA A 75 -11.20 -7.94 11.83
CA ALA A 75 -12.43 -7.66 12.59
C ALA A 75 -12.45 -8.35 13.97
N GLU A 76 -11.71 -9.45 14.15
CA GLU A 76 -11.56 -10.12 15.45
C GLU A 76 -10.63 -9.37 16.41
N ALA A 77 -9.77 -8.51 15.90
CA ALA A 77 -8.85 -7.72 16.71
C ALA A 77 -9.60 -6.57 17.44
N PRO A 78 -9.23 -6.19 18.67
CA PRO A 78 -9.89 -5.11 19.42
C PRO A 78 -9.83 -3.75 18.72
N ALA A 79 -8.80 -3.54 17.87
CA ALA A 79 -8.60 -2.32 17.07
C ALA A 79 -7.82 -2.68 15.80
N GLY A 80 -8.44 -3.45 14.90
CA GLY A 80 -7.81 -3.89 13.66
C GLY A 80 -7.42 -2.71 12.76
N LYS A 81 -6.20 -2.73 12.21
CA LYS A 81 -5.66 -1.69 11.34
C LYS A 81 -5.14 -2.29 10.04
N ALA A 82 -5.53 -1.72 8.91
CA ALA A 82 -5.01 -2.07 7.60
C ALA A 82 -4.31 -0.88 6.96
N VAL A 83 -3.02 -0.99 6.77
CA VAL A 83 -2.16 0.08 6.24
C VAL A 83 -1.64 -0.31 4.87
N THR A 84 -1.69 0.60 3.92
CA THR A 84 -1.15 0.38 2.57
C THR A 84 -0.09 1.43 2.27
N ILE A 85 1.12 0.95 2.00
CA ILE A 85 2.22 1.81 1.55
C ILE A 85 1.98 2.16 0.07
N THR A 86 1.59 3.40 -0.14
CA THR A 86 1.35 3.96 -1.47
C THR A 86 2.50 4.87 -1.91
N SER A 87 2.22 6.00 -2.53
CA SER A 87 3.21 6.98 -2.98
C SER A 87 2.56 8.34 -3.21
N GLN A 88 3.31 9.42 -3.01
CA GLN A 88 2.92 10.75 -3.50
C GLN A 88 2.62 10.75 -5.00
N LEU A 89 3.27 9.86 -5.77
CA LEU A 89 3.04 9.73 -7.21
C LEU A 89 1.67 9.12 -7.55
N GLY A 90 0.90 8.67 -6.56
CA GLY A 90 -0.51 8.30 -6.70
C GLY A 90 -1.48 9.45 -6.47
N ALA A 91 -1.01 10.64 -6.11
CA ALA A 91 -1.83 11.84 -5.98
C ALA A 91 -2.10 12.44 -7.37
N LEU A 92 -3.36 12.76 -7.67
CA LEU A 92 -3.74 13.42 -8.92
C LEU A 92 -3.36 14.91 -8.94
N SER A 93 -3.10 15.48 -7.77
CA SER A 93 -2.61 16.86 -7.61
C SER A 93 -1.14 17.03 -7.97
N LEU A 94 -0.39 15.94 -8.13
CA LEU A 94 1.05 15.97 -8.43
C LEU A 94 1.32 15.63 -9.89
N ASP A 95 1.72 16.62 -10.69
CA ASP A 95 2.19 16.42 -12.05
C ASP A 95 3.60 15.84 -12.07
N TRP A 96 3.72 14.57 -12.44
CA TRP A 96 5.00 13.87 -12.56
C TRP A 96 5.15 13.28 -13.96
N PRO A 97 6.03 13.82 -14.79
CA PRO A 97 6.29 13.28 -16.12
C PRO A 97 7.03 11.95 -16.00
N MET A 98 6.63 10.94 -16.79
CA MET A 98 7.14 9.56 -16.78
C MET A 98 6.49 8.69 -15.70
N SER A 99 6.82 7.39 -15.71
CA SER A 99 6.33 6.39 -14.75
C SER A 99 4.79 6.23 -14.76
N TYR A 100 4.19 6.26 -15.95
CA TYR A 100 2.73 6.18 -16.12
C TYR A 100 2.11 4.98 -15.43
N ALA A 101 2.70 3.79 -15.62
CA ALA A 101 2.22 2.54 -15.02
C ALA A 101 2.26 2.60 -13.48
N TYR A 102 3.38 3.09 -12.92
CA TYR A 102 3.54 3.21 -11.48
C TYR A 102 2.56 4.23 -10.89
N CYS A 103 2.53 5.46 -11.43
CA CYS A 103 1.65 6.52 -10.96
C CYS A 103 0.19 6.07 -11.00
N ALA A 104 -0.26 5.49 -12.13
CA ALA A 104 -1.62 4.99 -12.29
C ALA A 104 -1.95 3.87 -11.29
N SER A 105 -1.01 2.93 -11.03
CA SER A 105 -1.22 1.85 -10.05
C SER A 105 -1.35 2.38 -8.62
N LYS A 106 -0.57 3.41 -8.26
CA LYS A 106 -0.63 4.03 -6.93
C LYS A 106 -1.88 4.91 -6.76
N ALA A 107 -2.34 5.60 -7.81
CA ALA A 107 -3.63 6.29 -7.81
C ALA A 107 -4.80 5.30 -7.66
N ALA A 108 -4.73 4.16 -8.36
CA ALA A 108 -5.75 3.11 -8.26
C ALA A 108 -5.83 2.54 -6.84
N VAL A 109 -4.71 2.18 -6.20
CA VAL A 109 -4.74 1.65 -4.82
C VAL A 109 -5.21 2.70 -3.82
N ASN A 110 -4.88 3.98 -4.02
CA ASN A 110 -5.41 5.07 -3.20
C ASN A 110 -6.96 5.06 -3.22
N LYS A 111 -7.55 4.98 -4.41
CA LYS A 111 -9.01 4.92 -4.54
C LYS A 111 -9.60 3.66 -3.94
N VAL A 112 -9.01 2.49 -4.22
CA VAL A 112 -9.48 1.19 -3.73
C VAL A 112 -9.47 1.14 -2.21
N MET A 113 -8.37 1.52 -1.56
CA MET A 113 -8.25 1.48 -0.10
C MET A 113 -9.14 2.52 0.60
N ARG A 114 -9.38 3.67 -0.04
CA ARG A 114 -10.34 4.65 0.48
C ARG A 114 -11.78 4.11 0.47
N LEU A 115 -12.16 3.32 -0.54
CA LEU A 115 -13.47 2.64 -0.55
C LEU A 115 -13.51 1.53 0.50
N ALA A 116 -12.45 0.73 0.62
CA ALA A 116 -12.34 -0.30 1.66
C ALA A 116 -12.48 0.28 3.07
N ALA A 117 -11.96 1.49 3.31
CA ALA A 117 -12.11 2.19 4.59
C ALA A 117 -13.57 2.48 4.95
N LEU A 118 -14.43 2.76 3.95
CA LEU A 118 -15.86 2.95 4.17
C LEU A 118 -16.55 1.63 4.55
N ASP A 119 -16.21 0.56 3.84
CA ASP A 119 -16.83 -0.75 4.06
C ASP A 119 -16.41 -1.37 5.41
N LEU A 120 -15.15 -1.16 5.84
CA LEU A 120 -14.59 -1.78 7.02
C LEU A 120 -14.81 -0.98 8.32
N LYS A 121 -15.26 0.26 8.22
CA LYS A 121 -15.49 1.12 9.38
C LYS A 121 -16.50 0.52 10.36
N ASP A 122 -17.60 0.00 9.84
CA ASP A 122 -18.65 -0.62 10.66
C ASP A 122 -18.22 -1.99 11.23
N GLU A 123 -17.13 -2.57 10.71
CA GLU A 123 -16.51 -3.80 11.21
C GLU A 123 -15.42 -3.55 12.26
N GLY A 124 -15.17 -2.28 12.61
CA GLY A 124 -14.18 -1.90 13.60
C GLY A 124 -12.73 -1.90 13.08
N THR A 125 -12.50 -2.01 11.76
CA THR A 125 -11.16 -1.97 11.16
C THR A 125 -10.87 -0.59 10.55
N ALA A 126 -9.80 0.04 11.00
CA ALA A 126 -9.33 1.32 10.45
C ALA A 126 -8.36 1.09 9.28
N VAL A 127 -8.48 1.89 8.22
CA VAL A 127 -7.63 1.81 7.02
C VAL A 127 -6.82 3.09 6.85
N LEU A 128 -5.53 2.95 6.52
CA LEU A 128 -4.62 4.07 6.30
C LEU A 128 -3.84 3.89 5.00
N LEU A 129 -3.69 4.98 4.25
CA LEU A 129 -2.80 5.08 3.10
C LEU A 129 -1.60 5.94 3.48
N LEU A 130 -0.39 5.45 3.22
CA LEU A 130 0.85 6.13 3.60
C LEU A 130 1.80 6.30 2.42
N HIS A 131 2.23 7.55 2.17
CA HIS A 131 3.42 7.83 1.39
C HIS A 131 4.65 7.69 2.30
N PRO A 132 5.59 6.76 2.00
CA PRO A 132 6.74 6.48 2.89
C PRO A 132 7.82 7.55 2.86
N GLY A 133 7.65 8.60 2.05
CA GLY A 133 8.71 9.53 1.69
C GLY A 133 9.59 9.00 0.55
N TRP A 134 10.64 9.74 0.20
CA TRP A 134 11.66 9.26 -0.72
C TRP A 134 12.79 8.64 0.09
N VAL A 135 12.80 7.30 0.14
CA VAL A 135 13.59 6.48 1.07
C VAL A 135 14.75 5.80 0.35
N ARG A 136 15.92 5.76 0.97
CA ARG A 136 17.12 5.07 0.48
C ARG A 136 16.92 3.55 0.51
N THR A 137 16.42 3.02 -0.60
CA THR A 137 16.15 1.60 -0.88
C THR A 137 16.59 1.31 -2.31
N ASP A 138 16.53 0.07 -2.74
CA ASP A 138 16.80 -0.32 -4.13
C ASP A 138 15.91 0.44 -5.12
N MET A 139 14.65 0.71 -4.75
CA MET A 139 13.71 1.48 -5.58
C MET A 139 13.98 2.98 -5.53
N GLY A 140 14.30 3.53 -4.36
CA GLY A 140 14.48 4.97 -4.16
C GLY A 140 15.85 5.50 -4.57
N GLY A 141 16.88 4.63 -4.56
CA GLY A 141 18.26 4.99 -4.87
C GLY A 141 19.00 5.66 -3.70
N SER A 142 20.31 5.87 -3.89
CA SER A 142 21.22 6.43 -2.85
C SER A 142 20.96 7.90 -2.54
N GLU A 143 20.41 8.65 -3.51
CA GLU A 143 20.17 10.10 -3.40
C GLU A 143 18.87 10.44 -2.64
N ALA A 144 18.11 9.40 -2.21
CA ALA A 144 16.87 9.61 -1.48
C ALA A 144 17.11 10.32 -0.14
N ALA A 145 16.18 11.20 0.21
CA ALA A 145 16.33 12.12 1.35
C ALA A 145 16.29 11.40 2.71
N LEU A 146 15.47 10.31 2.81
CA LEU A 146 15.23 9.63 4.08
C LEU A 146 16.00 8.33 4.19
N SER A 147 16.43 7.99 5.40
CA SER A 147 16.83 6.62 5.74
C SER A 147 15.61 5.71 5.89
N VAL A 148 15.84 4.41 5.86
CA VAL A 148 14.79 3.41 6.13
C VAL A 148 14.27 3.56 7.57
N GLU A 149 15.16 3.81 8.52
CA GLU A 149 14.84 3.97 9.94
C GLU A 149 13.97 5.20 10.21
N GLU A 150 14.28 6.34 9.58
CA GLU A 150 13.48 7.56 9.71
C GLU A 150 12.06 7.35 9.18
N SER A 151 11.95 6.82 7.96
CA SER A 151 10.65 6.51 7.35
C SER A 151 9.84 5.51 8.19
N ALA A 152 10.45 4.38 8.57
CA ALA A 152 9.77 3.35 9.33
C ALA A 152 9.31 3.85 10.71
N THR A 153 10.13 4.64 11.41
CA THR A 153 9.76 5.22 12.70
C THR A 153 8.53 6.12 12.59
N GLY A 154 8.50 6.99 11.58
CA GLY A 154 7.35 7.87 11.37
C GLY A 154 6.10 7.10 10.95
N ILE A 155 6.24 6.09 10.07
CA ILE A 155 5.14 5.20 9.68
C ILE A 155 4.55 4.49 10.89
N MET A 156 5.37 3.95 11.79
CA MET A 156 4.87 3.28 13.00
C MET A 156 4.11 4.25 13.90
N ALA A 157 4.60 5.47 14.09
CA ALA A 157 3.86 6.50 14.85
C ALA A 157 2.50 6.82 14.20
N ALA A 158 2.44 6.99 12.87
CA ALA A 158 1.18 7.21 12.16
C ALA A 158 0.20 6.01 12.27
N ILE A 159 0.72 4.79 12.34
CA ILE A 159 -0.09 3.59 12.59
C ILE A 159 -0.63 3.57 14.04
N ASP A 160 0.18 3.95 15.01
CA ASP A 160 -0.24 4.01 16.41
C ASP A 160 -1.39 5.02 16.60
N ASP A 161 -1.32 6.17 15.94
CA ASP A 161 -2.33 7.25 15.98
C ASP A 161 -3.59 6.96 15.13
N LEU A 162 -3.60 5.91 14.30
CA LEU A 162 -4.75 5.56 13.46
C LEU A 162 -5.94 5.10 14.29
N THR A 163 -7.09 5.72 14.04
CA THR A 163 -8.39 5.39 14.67
C THR A 163 -9.49 5.25 13.62
N LEU A 164 -10.69 4.81 14.03
CA LEU A 164 -11.86 4.76 13.14
C LEU A 164 -12.35 6.15 12.69
N GLU A 165 -12.05 7.21 13.46
CA GLU A 165 -12.36 8.60 13.09
C GLU A 165 -11.47 9.10 11.95
N THR A 166 -10.22 8.62 11.90
CA THR A 166 -9.23 8.98 10.87
C THR A 166 -9.12 7.97 9.74
N THR A 167 -9.97 6.92 9.74
CA THR A 167 -9.96 5.87 8.70
C THR A 167 -10.13 6.44 7.30
N GLY A 168 -9.40 5.92 6.34
CA GLY A 168 -9.40 6.38 4.95
C GLY A 168 -8.52 7.60 4.68
N ALA A 169 -7.72 8.05 5.66
CA ALA A 169 -6.78 9.14 5.46
C ALA A 169 -5.62 8.74 4.53
N PHE A 170 -5.10 9.72 3.78
CA PHE A 170 -3.85 9.62 3.05
C PHE A 170 -2.82 10.53 3.73
N LEU A 171 -1.78 9.94 4.29
CA LEU A 171 -0.77 10.65 5.07
C LEU A 171 0.64 10.48 4.48
N ASN A 172 1.50 11.41 4.80
CA ASN A 172 2.95 11.27 4.68
C ASN A 172 3.49 10.37 5.81
N TRP A 173 4.71 9.87 5.63
CA TRP A 173 5.43 9.05 6.61
C TRP A 173 5.54 9.69 8.01
N ASP A 174 5.48 11.01 8.10
CA ASP A 174 5.55 11.80 9.33
C ASP A 174 4.18 12.15 9.93
N GLY A 175 3.12 11.52 9.44
CA GLY A 175 1.74 11.71 9.92
C GLY A 175 1.02 12.95 9.38
N ARG A 176 1.70 13.80 8.59
CA ARG A 176 1.04 14.96 7.97
C ARG A 176 0.10 14.53 6.85
N PRO A 177 -1.09 15.15 6.71
CA PRO A 177 -1.98 14.88 5.59
C PRO A 177 -1.28 15.07 4.23
N HIS A 178 -1.56 14.17 3.30
CA HIS A 178 -1.16 14.28 1.90
C HIS A 178 -2.37 14.67 1.03
N GLU A 179 -2.15 15.46 0.01
CA GLU A 179 -3.17 15.74 -1.01
C GLU A 179 -3.42 14.49 -1.89
N TRP A 180 -4.67 14.41 -2.42
CA TRP A 180 -5.11 13.30 -3.29
C TRP A 180 -4.75 13.50 -4.76
#